data_9db5e6390136af4d5c114be7fed5e502
#
_entry.id   9db5e6390136af4d5c114be7fed5e502
#
_cell.length_a   1.000
_cell.length_b   1.000
_cell.length_c   1.000
_cell.angle_alpha   90.00
_cell.angle_beta   90.00
_cell.angle_gamma   90.00
#
_symmetry.space_group_name_H-M   'P 1'
#
loop_
_entity.id
_entity.type
_entity.pdbx_description
1 polymer ?
#
loop_
_entity_poly.entity_id
_entity_poly.type
_entity_poly.pdbx_seq_one_letter_code
_entity_poly.pdbx_strand_id
1 'polypeptide(L)'
;LGFGGALEKTRCLEAIIRAIMSKVDSFRGIQSSATLTSVATNLVAGDPYLSIALPGRMYAPVYRGMKYSTLNLSRAIEEGGTLVSPLVPWNAGGAFVIGALGLSIGNGNFENLLYIPLAFACWISPVLGLIYAQIGVFSPKATQEEQERWEKQGEAIADYATGSATDRNVSGAYAAK
;
A
#
# COMPACT_ATOMS: atom_id res chain seq x y z
N LEU A 1 -13.29 -8.13 -5.39
CA LEU A 1 -13.54 -8.53 -4.00
C LEU A 1 -13.27 -10.02 -3.76
N GLY A 2 -13.67 -10.94 -4.65
CA GLY A 2 -13.42 -12.38 -4.52
C GLY A 2 -11.94 -12.77 -4.50
N PHE A 3 -11.13 -12.15 -5.33
CA PHE A 3 -9.68 -12.39 -5.39
C PHE A 3 -8.96 -11.97 -4.10
N GLY A 4 -9.30 -10.81 -3.54
CA GLY A 4 -8.77 -10.36 -2.26
C GLY A 4 -9.11 -11.31 -1.10
N GLY A 5 -10.35 -11.81 -1.04
CA GLY A 5 -10.77 -12.80 -0.05
C GLY A 5 -10.08 -14.17 -0.21
N ALA A 6 -9.78 -14.58 -1.45
CA ALA A 6 -9.02 -15.82 -1.71
C ALA A 6 -7.57 -15.69 -1.24
N LEU A 7 -6.89 -14.56 -1.48
CA LEU A 7 -5.53 -14.27 -1.02
C LEU A 7 -5.45 -14.23 0.51
N GLU A 8 -6.47 -13.69 1.18
CA GLU A 8 -6.55 -13.66 2.64
C GLU A 8 -6.69 -15.07 3.23
N LYS A 9 -7.57 -15.91 2.67
CA LYS A 9 -7.76 -17.30 3.10
C LYS A 9 -6.54 -18.20 2.85
N THR A 10 -5.78 -17.94 1.82
CA THR A 10 -4.59 -18.75 1.48
C THR A 10 -3.35 -18.40 2.29
N ARG A 11 -3.42 -17.40 3.20
CA ARG A 11 -2.28 -16.88 3.97
C ARG A 11 -1.09 -16.40 3.11
N CYS A 12 -1.30 -16.22 1.82
CA CYS A 12 -0.26 -15.68 0.94
C CYS A 12 0.20 -14.29 1.38
N LEU A 13 -0.72 -13.48 1.92
CA LEU A 13 -0.42 -12.16 2.45
C LEU A 13 0.56 -12.21 3.62
N GLU A 14 0.37 -13.16 4.56
CA GLU A 14 1.27 -13.34 5.69
C GLU A 14 2.68 -13.75 5.22
N ALA A 15 2.78 -14.63 4.24
CA ALA A 15 4.06 -15.05 3.69
C ALA A 15 4.82 -13.89 3.04
N ILE A 16 4.12 -13.02 2.29
CA ILE A 16 4.70 -11.84 1.67
C ILE A 16 5.16 -10.84 2.74
N ILE A 17 4.33 -10.58 3.76
CA ILE A 17 4.69 -9.69 4.88
C ILE A 17 5.93 -10.23 5.60
N ARG A 18 5.97 -11.51 5.92
CA ARG A 18 7.15 -12.14 6.57
C ARG A 18 8.40 -11.98 5.73
N ALA A 19 8.31 -12.19 4.42
CA ALA A 19 9.42 -12.01 3.50
C ALA A 19 9.92 -10.56 3.44
N ILE A 20 9.02 -9.58 3.51
CA ILE A 20 9.36 -8.16 3.56
C ILE A 20 9.98 -7.82 4.92
N MET A 21 9.34 -8.24 6.02
CA MET A 21 9.80 -7.98 7.38
C MET A 21 11.16 -8.61 7.69
N SER A 22 11.50 -9.76 7.06
CA SER A 22 12.82 -10.38 7.23
C SER A 22 13.96 -9.57 6.62
N LYS A 23 13.66 -8.60 5.75
CA LYS A 23 14.65 -7.76 5.07
C LYS A 23 14.62 -6.29 5.51
N VAL A 24 13.58 -5.90 6.26
CA VAL A 24 13.31 -4.49 6.55
C VAL A 24 13.02 -4.32 8.05
N ASP A 25 14.03 -3.86 8.79
CA ASP A 25 13.94 -3.64 10.25
C ASP A 25 13.61 -2.18 10.62
N SER A 26 13.52 -1.28 9.64
CA SER A 26 13.28 0.13 9.90
C SER A 26 11.93 0.60 9.37
N PHE A 27 11.29 1.54 10.09
CA PHE A 27 10.05 2.15 9.64
C PHE A 27 10.15 2.77 8.24
N ARG A 28 11.30 3.39 7.91
CA ARG A 28 11.56 3.97 6.58
C ARG A 28 11.46 2.93 5.47
N GLY A 29 12.04 1.77 5.71
CA GLY A 29 11.96 0.65 4.77
C GLY A 29 10.54 0.10 4.63
N ILE A 30 9.79 0.00 5.73
CA ILE A 30 8.39 -0.45 5.71
C ILE A 30 7.51 0.53 4.96
N GLN A 31 7.69 1.84 5.18
CA GLN A 31 6.97 2.88 4.45
C GLN A 31 7.21 2.76 2.94
N SER A 32 8.48 2.65 2.53
CA SER A 32 8.84 2.49 1.12
C SER A 32 8.31 1.17 0.54
N SER A 33 8.35 0.08 1.31
CA SER A 33 7.80 -1.21 0.90
C SER A 33 6.28 -1.15 0.70
N ALA A 34 5.55 -0.42 1.54
CA ALA A 34 4.11 -0.23 1.40
C ALA A 34 3.77 0.50 0.09
N THR A 35 4.46 1.60 -0.22
CA THR A 35 4.29 2.34 -1.49
C THR A 35 4.62 1.45 -2.68
N LEU A 36 5.76 0.75 -2.66
CA LEU A 36 6.18 -0.12 -3.77
C LEU A 36 5.22 -1.32 -3.96
N THR A 37 4.71 -1.89 -2.87
CA THR A 37 3.70 -2.97 -2.94
C THR A 37 2.40 -2.45 -3.56
N SER A 38 1.99 -1.24 -3.23
CA SER A 38 0.82 -0.60 -3.81
C SER A 38 1.00 -0.37 -5.33
N VAL A 39 2.16 0.15 -5.74
CA VAL A 39 2.52 0.31 -7.17
C VAL A 39 2.52 -1.04 -7.88
N ALA A 40 3.16 -2.06 -7.31
CA ALA A 40 3.23 -3.39 -7.92
C ALA A 40 1.84 -4.01 -8.07
N THR A 41 0.99 -3.90 -7.04
CA THR A 41 -0.40 -4.37 -7.12
C THR A 41 -1.18 -3.63 -8.18
N ASN A 42 -0.96 -2.33 -8.33
CA ASN A 42 -1.60 -1.49 -9.33
C ASN A 42 -1.24 -1.93 -10.76
N LEU A 43 0.03 -2.24 -10.99
CA LEU A 43 0.52 -2.72 -12.29
C LEU A 43 -0.01 -4.11 -12.64
N VAL A 44 -0.04 -5.02 -11.65
CA VAL A 44 -0.39 -6.44 -11.87
C VAL A 44 -1.89 -6.66 -11.87
N ALA A 45 -2.62 -6.07 -10.91
CA ALA A 45 -4.06 -6.26 -10.78
C ALA A 45 -4.88 -5.37 -11.74
N GLY A 46 -4.30 -4.25 -12.21
CA GLY A 46 -5.01 -3.29 -13.07
C GLY A 46 -6.22 -2.64 -12.40
N ASP A 47 -6.27 -2.65 -11.06
CA ASP A 47 -7.39 -2.13 -10.27
C ASP A 47 -6.87 -1.25 -9.13
N PRO A 48 -7.24 0.05 -9.09
CA PRO A 48 -6.82 0.97 -8.04
C PRO A 48 -7.39 0.60 -6.67
N TYR A 49 -8.58 0.02 -6.59
CA TYR A 49 -9.18 -0.40 -5.32
C TYR A 49 -8.40 -1.53 -4.67
N LEU A 50 -7.97 -2.51 -5.46
CA LEU A 50 -7.17 -3.62 -4.96
C LEU A 50 -5.78 -3.16 -4.54
N SER A 51 -5.18 -2.19 -5.26
CA SER A 51 -3.88 -1.62 -4.96
C SER A 51 -3.85 -0.78 -3.66
N ILE A 52 -5.01 -0.36 -3.17
CA ILE A 52 -5.17 0.29 -1.87
C ILE A 52 -5.54 -0.74 -0.80
N ALA A 53 -6.59 -1.54 -1.05
CA ALA A 53 -7.16 -2.43 -0.05
C ALA A 53 -6.19 -3.54 0.40
N LEU A 54 -5.45 -4.12 -0.54
CA LEU A 54 -4.55 -5.22 -0.26
C LEU A 54 -3.35 -4.76 0.58
N PRO A 55 -2.53 -3.78 0.17
CA PRO A 55 -1.44 -3.27 0.99
C PRO A 55 -1.93 -2.67 2.31
N GLY A 56 -3.08 -2.00 2.31
CA GLY A 56 -3.68 -1.44 3.51
C GLY A 56 -3.89 -2.51 4.60
N ARG A 57 -4.49 -3.64 4.23
CA ARG A 57 -4.68 -4.77 5.15
C ARG A 57 -3.36 -5.44 5.56
N MET A 58 -2.43 -5.55 4.63
CA MET A 58 -1.14 -6.19 4.88
C MET A 58 -0.29 -5.39 5.88
N TYR A 59 -0.18 -4.09 5.67
CA TYR A 59 0.75 -3.26 6.45
C TYR A 59 0.13 -2.63 7.70
N ALA A 60 -1.20 -2.54 7.83
CA ALA A 60 -1.83 -1.94 9.02
C ALA A 60 -1.37 -2.55 10.34
N PRO A 61 -1.30 -3.88 10.53
CA PRO A 61 -0.80 -4.46 11.76
C PRO A 61 0.67 -4.12 12.04
N VAL A 62 1.48 -4.01 10.98
CA VAL A 62 2.90 -3.64 11.09
C VAL A 62 3.06 -2.22 11.61
N TYR A 63 2.33 -1.26 11.04
CA TYR A 63 2.36 0.15 11.47
C TYR A 63 1.91 0.31 12.92
N ARG A 64 0.86 -0.41 13.32
CA ARG A 64 0.37 -0.42 14.70
C ARG A 64 1.40 -1.01 15.66
N GLY A 65 2.01 -2.14 15.31
CA GLY A 65 3.06 -2.78 16.09
C GLY A 65 4.27 -1.88 16.33
N MET A 66 4.63 -1.07 15.33
CA MET A 66 5.69 -0.09 15.43
C MET A 66 5.27 1.24 16.08
N LYS A 67 4.01 1.38 16.51
CA LYS A 67 3.42 2.59 17.11
C LYS A 67 3.51 3.82 16.20
N TYR A 68 3.43 3.63 14.89
CA TYR A 68 3.28 4.70 13.92
C TYR A 68 1.83 4.89 13.51
N SER A 69 1.43 6.14 13.29
CA SER A 69 0.07 6.45 12.85
C SER A 69 -0.25 5.78 11.50
N THR A 70 -1.45 5.24 11.41
CA THR A 70 -1.98 4.65 10.16
C THR A 70 -2.16 5.67 9.04
N LEU A 71 -2.08 6.97 9.35
CA LEU A 71 -2.04 8.05 8.35
C LEU A 71 -0.82 7.91 7.42
N ASN A 72 0.33 7.42 7.96
CA ASN A 72 1.50 7.17 7.12
C ASN A 72 1.24 6.07 6.10
N LEU A 73 0.54 5.00 6.51
CA LEU A 73 0.14 3.93 5.61
C LEU A 73 -0.84 4.45 4.55
N SER A 74 -1.84 5.22 4.96
CA SER A 74 -2.81 5.81 4.03
C SER A 74 -2.12 6.61 2.93
N ARG A 75 -1.15 7.46 3.28
CA ARG A 75 -0.35 8.20 2.30
C ARG A 75 0.43 7.27 1.37
N ALA A 76 1.12 6.28 1.92
CA ALA A 76 1.95 5.36 1.12
C ALA A 76 1.13 4.60 0.06
N ILE A 77 -0.04 4.09 0.45
CA ILE A 77 -0.91 3.35 -0.47
C ILE A 77 -1.64 4.26 -1.45
N GLU A 78 -1.94 5.51 -1.06
CA GLU A 78 -2.54 6.52 -1.93
C GLU A 78 -1.55 6.95 -3.02
N GLU A 79 -0.32 7.24 -2.64
CA GLU A 79 0.75 7.62 -3.56
C GLU A 79 1.07 6.51 -4.57
N GLY A 80 1.10 5.24 -4.12
CA GLY A 80 1.38 4.09 -4.99
C GLY A 80 0.17 3.55 -5.74
N GLY A 81 -1.00 3.61 -5.13
CA GLY A 81 -2.24 3.05 -5.68
C GLY A 81 -3.02 4.02 -6.55
N THR A 82 -3.47 5.12 -5.97
CA THR A 82 -4.36 6.05 -6.66
C THR A 82 -3.64 6.89 -7.69
N LEU A 83 -2.51 7.52 -7.29
CA LEU A 83 -1.81 8.46 -8.17
C LEU A 83 -1.08 7.79 -9.33
N VAL A 84 -0.62 6.55 -9.16
CA VAL A 84 0.03 5.79 -10.24
C VAL A 84 -0.99 5.18 -11.19
N SER A 85 -2.22 4.93 -10.75
CA SER A 85 -3.25 4.27 -11.56
C SER A 85 -3.50 4.92 -12.93
N PRO A 86 -3.59 6.26 -13.07
CA PRO A 86 -3.73 6.91 -14.37
C PRO A 86 -2.56 6.70 -15.35
N LEU A 87 -1.37 6.38 -14.82
CA LEU A 87 -0.18 6.16 -15.65
C LEU A 87 -0.16 4.78 -16.32
N VAL A 88 -1.02 3.87 -15.87
CA VAL A 88 -1.06 2.47 -16.32
C VAL A 88 -2.21 2.29 -17.30
N PRO A 89 -1.97 2.18 -18.62
CA PRO A 89 -3.03 2.18 -19.64
C PRO A 89 -4.04 1.03 -19.49
N TRP A 90 -3.61 -0.12 -18.99
CA TRP A 90 -4.47 -1.29 -18.78
C TRP A 90 -5.17 -1.30 -17.41
N ASN A 91 -4.90 -0.31 -16.57
CA ASN A 91 -5.58 -0.12 -15.30
C ASN A 91 -6.89 0.63 -15.51
N ALA A 92 -7.87 0.39 -14.64
CA ALA A 92 -9.16 1.10 -14.69
C ALA A 92 -8.99 2.63 -14.64
N GLY A 93 -8.03 3.15 -13.86
CA GLY A 93 -7.71 4.58 -13.79
C GLY A 93 -7.11 5.09 -15.11
N GLY A 94 -6.18 4.35 -15.71
CA GLY A 94 -5.61 4.68 -17.01
C GLY A 94 -6.65 4.65 -18.14
N ALA A 95 -7.46 3.59 -18.17
CA ALA A 95 -8.56 3.46 -19.14
C ALA A 95 -9.56 4.62 -19.02
N PHE A 96 -9.88 5.04 -17.79
CA PHE A 96 -10.74 6.21 -17.54
C PHE A 96 -10.14 7.50 -18.10
N VAL A 97 -8.87 7.77 -17.85
CA VAL A 97 -8.19 8.99 -18.34
C VAL A 97 -8.12 8.98 -19.86
N ILE A 98 -7.76 7.85 -20.47
CA ILE A 98 -7.74 7.68 -21.92
C ILE A 98 -9.10 7.98 -22.53
N GLY A 99 -10.16 7.42 -21.96
CA GLY A 99 -11.53 7.67 -22.40
C GLY A 99 -11.99 9.11 -22.19
N ALA A 100 -11.67 9.71 -21.03
CA ALA A 100 -12.03 11.10 -20.72
C ALA A 100 -11.34 12.13 -21.62
N LEU A 101 -10.11 11.85 -22.04
CA LEU A 101 -9.36 12.69 -22.96
C LEU A 101 -9.70 12.40 -24.42
N GLY A 102 -10.57 11.44 -24.73
CA GLY A 102 -10.92 11.03 -26.09
C GLY A 102 -9.75 10.43 -26.87
N LEU A 103 -8.78 9.84 -26.16
CA LEU A 103 -7.61 9.24 -26.79
C LEU A 103 -7.94 7.84 -27.30
N SER A 104 -7.49 7.52 -28.52
CA SER A 104 -7.61 6.17 -29.08
C SER A 104 -6.28 5.47 -29.01
N ILE A 105 -6.17 4.44 -28.16
CA ILE A 105 -5.00 3.57 -28.11
C ILE A 105 -5.29 2.36 -28.99
N GLY A 106 -4.69 2.35 -30.17
CA GLY A 106 -4.82 1.29 -31.16
C GLY A 106 -4.14 1.67 -32.46
N ASN A 107 -3.92 0.72 -33.34
CA ASN A 107 -3.34 0.93 -34.68
C ASN A 107 -1.97 1.64 -34.69
N GLY A 108 -1.16 1.49 -33.64
CA GLY A 108 0.20 2.05 -33.59
C GLY A 108 0.29 3.53 -33.18
N ASN A 109 -0.80 4.17 -32.80
CA ASN A 109 -0.83 5.57 -32.34
C ASN A 109 -0.30 5.71 -30.91
N PHE A 110 1.01 5.51 -30.71
CA PHE A 110 1.68 5.72 -29.43
C PHE A 110 1.71 7.18 -28.98
N GLU A 111 1.45 8.12 -29.89
CA GLU A 111 1.37 9.56 -29.58
C GLU A 111 0.31 9.85 -28.51
N ASN A 112 -0.75 9.05 -28.45
CA ASN A 112 -1.79 9.18 -27.45
C ASN A 112 -1.34 8.77 -26.03
N LEU A 113 -0.19 8.13 -25.87
CA LEU A 113 0.41 7.84 -24.57
C LEU A 113 1.28 8.99 -24.04
N LEU A 114 1.44 10.08 -24.78
CA LEU A 114 2.20 11.26 -24.34
C LEU A 114 1.59 11.94 -23.12
N TYR A 115 0.34 11.64 -22.75
CA TYR A 115 -0.23 12.12 -21.50
C TYR A 115 0.52 11.57 -20.26
N ILE A 116 1.11 10.37 -20.36
CA ILE A 116 1.83 9.72 -19.25
C ILE A 116 3.01 10.57 -18.76
N PRO A 117 3.98 10.97 -19.60
CA PRO A 117 5.06 11.84 -19.14
C PRO A 117 4.59 13.25 -18.75
N LEU A 118 3.45 13.72 -19.27
CA LEU A 118 2.87 15.02 -18.93
C LEU A 118 2.07 15.00 -17.63
N ALA A 119 1.68 13.85 -17.13
CA ALA A 119 0.99 13.67 -15.84
C ALA A 119 1.95 13.79 -14.66
N PHE A 120 2.66 14.94 -14.53
CA PHE A 120 3.72 15.16 -13.57
C PHE A 120 3.32 14.84 -12.12
N ALA A 121 2.13 15.23 -11.69
CA ALA A 121 1.64 14.98 -10.35
C ALA A 121 1.57 13.48 -10.04
N CYS A 122 1.22 12.67 -11.03
CA CYS A 122 0.99 11.23 -10.84
C CYS A 122 2.27 10.43 -10.57
N TRP A 123 3.41 10.84 -11.07
CA TRP A 123 4.67 10.12 -10.85
C TRP A 123 5.68 10.89 -9.99
N ILE A 124 5.59 12.24 -9.91
CA ILE A 124 6.42 13.02 -8.96
C ILE A 124 5.97 12.72 -7.52
N SER A 125 4.68 12.63 -7.24
CA SER A 125 4.17 12.43 -5.89
C SER A 125 4.68 11.13 -5.24
N PRO A 126 4.60 9.94 -5.88
CA PRO A 126 5.18 8.72 -5.31
C PRO A 126 6.69 8.82 -5.07
N VAL A 127 7.43 9.49 -5.97
CA VAL A 127 8.86 9.71 -5.82
C VAL A 127 9.16 10.59 -4.60
N LEU A 128 8.44 11.70 -4.45
CA LEU A 128 8.55 12.57 -3.28
C LEU A 128 8.16 11.82 -1.99
N GLY A 129 7.11 11.02 -2.02
CA GLY A 129 6.69 10.18 -0.89
C GLY A 129 7.79 9.21 -0.45
N LEU A 130 8.46 8.56 -1.40
CA LEU A 130 9.61 7.69 -1.12
C LEU A 130 10.79 8.47 -0.54
N ILE A 131 11.08 9.67 -1.05
CA ILE A 131 12.14 10.55 -0.53
C ILE A 131 11.80 10.97 0.91
N TYR A 132 10.58 11.42 1.18
CA TYR A 132 10.14 11.78 2.53
C TYR A 132 10.18 10.60 3.50
N ALA A 133 9.83 9.41 3.04
CA ALA A 133 9.97 8.19 3.82
C ALA A 133 11.42 7.93 4.23
N GLN A 134 12.38 8.12 3.32
CA GLN A 134 13.81 7.91 3.60
C GLN A 134 14.40 8.98 4.52
N ILE A 135 13.99 10.23 4.39
CA ILE A 135 14.42 11.33 5.26
C ILE A 135 13.75 11.22 6.65
N GLY A 136 12.58 10.57 6.73
CA GLY A 136 11.81 10.45 7.97
C GLY A 136 11.01 11.71 8.33
N VAL A 137 10.83 12.60 7.36
CA VAL A 137 10.00 13.80 7.50
C VAL A 137 8.52 13.41 7.31
N PHE A 138 7.63 14.04 8.10
CA PHE A 138 6.20 13.75 8.07
C PHE A 138 5.83 12.28 8.39
N SER A 139 6.56 11.66 9.30
CA SER A 139 6.27 10.30 9.79
C SER A 139 5.74 10.36 11.24
N PRO A 140 4.51 10.86 11.48
CA PRO A 140 3.98 10.98 12.83
C PRO A 140 3.85 9.61 13.50
N LYS A 141 4.21 9.56 14.78
CA LYS A 141 3.90 8.42 15.62
C LYS A 141 2.41 8.43 15.96
N ALA A 142 1.89 7.26 16.32
CA ALA A 142 0.52 7.13 16.77
C ALA A 142 0.29 7.92 18.05
N THR A 143 -0.77 8.72 18.09
CA THR A 143 -1.20 9.41 19.32
C THR A 143 -1.73 8.42 20.35
N GLN A 144 -1.75 8.83 21.62
CA GLN A 144 -2.33 7.98 22.70
C GLN A 144 -3.79 7.63 22.40
N GLU A 145 -4.56 8.59 21.92
CA GLU A 145 -5.96 8.38 21.52
C GLU A 145 -6.11 7.35 20.39
N GLU A 146 -5.18 7.35 19.44
CA GLU A 146 -5.16 6.39 18.33
C GLU A 146 -4.87 4.97 18.85
N GLN A 147 -3.90 4.84 19.77
CA GLN A 147 -3.54 3.57 20.40
C GLN A 147 -4.68 3.02 21.27
N GLU A 148 -5.31 3.86 22.11
CA GLU A 148 -6.48 3.48 22.91
C GLU A 148 -7.66 3.04 22.03
N ARG A 149 -7.83 3.67 20.88
CA ARG A 149 -8.88 3.30 19.91
C ARG A 149 -8.62 1.91 19.33
N TRP A 150 -7.37 1.59 19.03
CA TRP A 150 -7.00 0.26 18.54
C TRP A 150 -7.18 -0.81 19.61
N GLU A 151 -6.85 -0.51 20.86
CA GLU A 151 -7.09 -1.42 22.01
C GLU A 151 -8.59 -1.68 22.22
N LYS A 152 -9.40 -0.62 22.19
CA LYS A 152 -10.86 -0.72 22.31
C LYS A 152 -11.52 -1.52 21.17
N GLN A 153 -10.90 -1.52 19.98
CA GLN A 153 -11.36 -2.32 18.84
C GLN A 153 -10.92 -3.77 18.92
N GLY A 154 -10.21 -4.18 19.97
CA GLY A 154 -9.66 -5.54 20.13
C GLY A 154 -8.52 -5.83 19.15
N GLU A 155 -7.90 -4.79 18.59
CA GLU A 155 -6.77 -4.92 17.69
C GLU A 155 -5.48 -4.94 18.49
N ALA A 156 -4.92 -6.13 18.67
CA ALA A 156 -3.65 -6.30 19.38
C ALA A 156 -2.52 -5.54 18.67
N ILE A 157 -1.79 -4.71 19.40
CA ILE A 157 -0.55 -4.11 18.95
C ILE A 157 0.50 -5.22 18.96
N ALA A 158 0.89 -5.73 17.79
CA ALA A 158 1.96 -6.70 17.67
C ALA A 158 3.31 -6.00 17.80
N ASP A 159 4.19 -6.53 18.65
CA ASP A 159 5.54 -6.01 18.80
C ASP A 159 6.45 -6.51 17.67
N TYR A 160 6.43 -5.82 16.55
CA TYR A 160 7.28 -6.15 15.40
C TYR A 160 8.72 -5.62 15.55
N ALA A 161 8.96 -4.71 16.50
CA ALA A 161 10.27 -4.07 16.66
C ALA A 161 11.32 -4.98 17.29
N THR A 162 10.87 -6.01 18.02
CA THR A 162 11.77 -6.93 18.77
C THR A 162 12.10 -8.22 18.02
N GLY A 163 11.62 -8.41 16.82
CA GLY A 163 11.74 -9.69 16.10
C GLY A 163 10.97 -10.84 16.78
N SER A 164 10.33 -10.55 17.92
CA SER A 164 9.50 -11.42 18.72
C SER A 164 8.03 -11.36 18.31
N ALA A 165 7.74 -11.07 17.05
CA ALA A 165 6.40 -11.31 16.51
C ALA A 165 6.16 -12.83 16.58
N THR A 166 5.87 -13.27 17.77
CA THR A 166 5.54 -14.64 18.08
C THR A 166 4.40 -15.04 17.19
N ASP A 167 4.58 -16.11 16.43
CA ASP A 167 3.63 -16.79 15.55
C ASP A 167 2.21 -16.96 16.14
N ARG A 168 2.03 -16.64 17.39
CA ARG A 168 0.80 -16.83 18.17
C ARG A 168 -0.22 -15.69 18.07
N ASN A 169 0.22 -14.45 17.84
CA ASN A 169 -0.72 -13.31 17.83
C ASN A 169 -1.26 -12.96 16.45
N VAL A 170 -0.52 -13.23 15.38
CA VAL A 170 -1.03 -13.02 14.02
C VAL A 170 -2.07 -14.09 13.68
N SER A 171 -1.89 -15.33 14.17
CA SER A 171 -2.83 -16.44 13.99
C SER A 171 -4.14 -16.23 14.78
N GLY A 172 -4.09 -15.63 15.96
CA GLY A 172 -5.28 -15.41 16.80
C GLY A 172 -6.22 -14.31 16.31
N ALA A 173 -5.69 -13.25 15.72
CA ALA A 173 -6.49 -12.15 15.21
C ALA A 173 -7.31 -12.50 13.96
N TYR A 174 -6.89 -13.52 13.21
CA TYR A 174 -7.60 -14.00 12.02
C TYR A 174 -8.44 -15.26 12.25
N ALA A 175 -8.31 -15.93 13.40
CA ALA A 175 -9.06 -17.16 13.71
C ALA A 175 -10.39 -16.91 14.43
N ALA A 176 -10.70 -15.67 14.84
CA ALA A 176 -11.86 -15.32 15.65
C ALA A 176 -12.98 -14.59 14.87
N LYS A 177 -13.09 -14.83 13.53
CA LYS A 177 -14.29 -14.46 12.76
C LYS A 177 -14.65 -15.51 11.74
#